data_f414432f26caccbfb141b01dc254e437
#
_entry.id   f414432f26caccbfb141b01dc254e437
#
_cell.length_a   1.000
_cell.length_b   1.000
_cell.length_c   1.000
_cell.angle_alpha   90.00
_cell.angle_beta   90.00
_cell.angle_gamma   90.00
#
_symmetry.space_group_name_H-M   'P 1'
#
loop_
_entity.id
_entity.type
_entity.pdbx_description
1 polymer ?
#
loop_
_entity_poly.entity_id
_entity_poly.type
_entity_poly.pdbx_seq_one_letter_code
_entity_poly.pdbx_strand_id
1 'polypeptide(L)' 'ETQQLNEYIMTSLRTIEGLDLDYVSNIFGAEKSSRIKTAGNKYERTGKLKTANGTLILTREGKLFADGIAADLFL' A
#
# COMPACT_ATOMS: atom_id res chain seq x y z
N GLU A 1 -16.21 0.61 -6.66
CA GLU A 1 -15.01 -0.21 -6.86
C GLU A 1 -13.75 0.48 -6.36
N THR A 2 -13.53 1.73 -6.79
CA THR A 2 -12.39 2.51 -6.30
C THR A 2 -12.47 2.72 -4.79
N GLN A 3 -13.67 2.95 -4.30
CA GLN A 3 -13.89 3.13 -2.87
C GLN A 3 -13.52 1.87 -2.09
N GLN A 4 -13.88 0.72 -2.62
CA GLN A 4 -13.55 -0.55 -1.97
C GLN A 4 -12.03 -0.77 -1.94
N LEU A 5 -11.35 -0.41 -3.02
CA LEU A 5 -9.89 -0.52 -3.07
C LEU A 5 -9.26 0.42 -2.06
N ASN A 6 -9.74 1.66 -1.98
CA ASN A 6 -9.18 2.63 -1.04
C ASN A 6 -9.38 2.18 0.40
N GLU A 7 -10.53 1.57 0.69
CA GLU A 7 -10.77 1.00 2.02
C GLU A 7 -9.79 -0.13 2.33
N TYR A 8 -9.53 -0.98 1.33
CA TYR A 8 -8.56 -2.06 1.53
C TYR A 8 -7.17 -1.47 1.80
N ILE A 9 -6.78 -0.44 1.05
CA ILE A 9 -5.48 0.20 1.26
C ILE A 9 -5.38 0.73 2.70
N MET A 10 -6.41 1.46 3.12
CA MET A 10 -6.40 2.07 4.45
C MET A 10 -6.30 1.03 5.56
N THR A 11 -7.10 -0.04 5.46
CA THR A 11 -7.14 -1.03 6.52
C THR A 11 -5.95 -1.98 6.50
N SER A 12 -5.55 -2.44 5.30
CA SER A 12 -4.49 -3.44 5.21
C SER A 12 -3.12 -2.87 5.53
N LEU A 13 -2.86 -1.63 5.13
CA LEU A 13 -1.56 -1.04 5.33
C LEU A 13 -1.19 -0.93 6.80
N ARG A 14 -2.19 -0.83 7.68
CA ARG A 14 -1.98 -0.70 9.12
C ARG A 14 -1.72 -2.03 9.80
N THR A 15 -1.97 -3.14 9.11
CA THR A 15 -1.78 -4.45 9.72
C THR A 15 -0.32 -4.87 9.64
N ILE A 16 0.04 -5.85 10.47
CA ILE A 16 1.38 -6.43 10.42
C ILE A 16 1.62 -7.10 9.07
N GLU A 17 0.58 -7.72 8.51
CA GLU A 17 0.67 -8.39 7.22
C GLU A 17 0.90 -7.41 6.07
N GLY A 18 0.34 -6.19 6.19
CA GLY A 18 0.53 -5.18 5.18
C GLY A 18 -0.46 -5.27 4.03
N LEU A 19 -0.17 -4.48 2.98
CA LEU A 19 -1.01 -4.41 1.79
C LEU A 19 -0.49 -5.39 0.75
N ASP A 20 -1.32 -6.38 0.40
CA ASP A 20 -0.94 -7.45 -0.52
C ASP A 20 -1.21 -7.01 -1.95
N LEU A 21 -0.14 -6.74 -2.71
CA LEU A 21 -0.27 -6.29 -4.09
C LEU A 21 -0.82 -7.37 -5.00
N ASP A 22 -0.56 -8.64 -4.69
CA ASP A 22 -1.12 -9.74 -5.47
C ASP A 22 -2.63 -9.81 -5.30
N TYR A 23 -3.12 -9.60 -4.08
CA TYR A 23 -4.56 -9.53 -3.83
C TYR A 23 -5.19 -8.40 -4.64
N VAL A 24 -4.55 -7.23 -4.63
CA VAL A 24 -5.05 -6.09 -5.40
C VAL A 24 -5.09 -6.43 -6.87
N SER A 25 -4.04 -7.05 -7.38
CA SER A 25 -3.97 -7.43 -8.78
C SER A 25 -5.09 -8.39 -9.15
N ASN A 26 -5.37 -9.36 -8.29
CA ASN A 26 -6.39 -10.38 -8.57
C ASN A 26 -7.80 -9.84 -8.48
N ILE A 27 -8.06 -8.95 -7.54
CA ILE A 27 -9.43 -8.47 -7.28
C ILE A 27 -9.73 -7.17 -8.04
N PHE A 28 -8.76 -6.27 -8.13
CA PHE A 28 -8.99 -4.93 -8.68
C PHE A 28 -8.26 -4.69 -9.99
N GLY A 29 -7.36 -5.59 -10.39
CA GLY A 29 -6.65 -5.47 -11.65
C GLY A 29 -5.18 -5.13 -11.47
N ALA A 30 -4.35 -5.66 -12.40
CA ALA A 30 -2.91 -5.48 -12.35
C ALA A 30 -2.49 -4.02 -12.48
N GLU A 31 -3.27 -3.24 -13.24
CA GLU A 31 -2.94 -1.83 -13.44
C GLU A 31 -3.01 -1.07 -12.13
N LYS A 32 -4.04 -1.34 -11.32
CA LYS A 32 -4.20 -0.66 -10.04
C LYS A 32 -3.10 -1.07 -9.08
N SER A 33 -2.73 -2.34 -9.10
CA SER A 33 -1.63 -2.83 -8.28
C SER A 33 -0.32 -2.12 -8.63
N SER A 34 -0.04 -1.97 -9.95
CA SER A 34 1.14 -1.25 -10.41
C SER A 34 1.15 0.21 -9.96
N ARG A 35 -0.01 0.86 -10.03
CA ARG A 35 -0.09 2.26 -9.63
C ARG A 35 0.19 2.43 -8.14
N ILE A 36 -0.32 1.52 -7.33
CA ILE A 36 -0.06 1.55 -5.89
C ILE A 36 1.43 1.35 -5.64
N LYS A 37 2.04 0.37 -6.30
CA LYS A 37 3.47 0.10 -6.15
C LYS A 37 4.30 1.33 -6.52
N THR A 38 3.96 1.97 -7.63
CA THR A 38 4.67 3.16 -8.08
C THR A 38 4.52 4.31 -7.08
N ALA A 39 3.30 4.53 -6.59
CA ALA A 39 3.05 5.58 -5.62
C ALA A 39 3.81 5.34 -4.31
N GLY A 40 4.02 4.08 -3.96
CA GLY A 40 4.74 3.74 -2.74
C GLY A 40 6.24 3.86 -2.82
N ASN A 41 6.80 3.99 -4.04
CA ASN A 41 8.25 3.96 -4.22
C ASN A 41 8.96 5.04 -3.42
N LYS A 42 8.40 6.25 -3.36
CA LYS A 42 9.06 7.33 -2.63
C LYS A 42 9.14 7.02 -1.14
N TYR A 43 8.15 6.31 -0.61
CA TYR A 43 8.17 5.93 0.79
C TYR A 43 9.14 4.79 1.07
N GLU A 44 9.34 3.92 0.08
CA GLU A 44 10.36 2.90 0.20
C GLU A 44 11.76 3.53 0.25
N ARG A 45 11.98 4.54 -0.60
CA ARG A 45 13.28 5.21 -0.65
C ARG A 45 13.57 5.97 0.64
N THR A 46 12.55 6.45 1.33
CA THR A 46 12.74 7.20 2.56
C THR A 46 12.62 6.34 3.81
N GLY A 47 12.46 5.03 3.64
CA GLY A 47 12.44 4.10 4.76
C GLY A 47 11.13 3.99 5.49
N LYS A 48 10.04 4.50 4.92
CA LYS A 48 8.72 4.45 5.57
C LYS A 48 7.91 3.23 5.16
N LEU A 49 8.22 2.65 4.00
CA LEU A 49 7.61 1.41 3.53
C LEU A 49 8.70 0.43 3.14
N LYS A 50 8.38 -0.85 3.20
CA LYS A 50 9.24 -1.88 2.64
C LYS A 50 8.36 -2.86 1.88
N THR A 51 8.96 -3.52 0.88
CA THR A 51 8.27 -4.54 0.09
C THR A 51 8.87 -5.89 0.42
N ALA A 52 8.01 -6.86 0.71
CA ALA A 52 8.44 -8.23 0.98
C ALA A 52 7.43 -9.17 0.33
N ASN A 53 7.88 -9.97 -0.64
CA ASN A 53 7.05 -10.98 -1.30
C ASN A 53 5.76 -10.37 -1.87
N GLY A 54 5.87 -9.21 -2.52
CA GLY A 54 4.72 -8.57 -3.15
C GLY A 54 3.79 -7.85 -2.19
N THR A 55 4.22 -7.64 -0.96
CA THR A 55 3.41 -6.98 0.06
C THR A 55 4.11 -5.70 0.51
N LEU A 56 3.34 -4.61 0.60
CA LEU A 56 3.83 -3.34 1.12
C LEU A 56 3.58 -3.29 2.62
N ILE A 57 4.63 -3.05 3.39
CA ILE A 57 4.54 -3.07 4.85
C ILE A 57 5.10 -1.75 5.38
N LEU A 58 4.39 -1.13 6.31
CA LEU A 58 4.89 0.06 6.99
C LEU A 58 6.05 -0.31 7.89
N THR A 59 7.14 0.47 7.80
CA THR A 59 8.21 0.35 8.77
C THR A 59 7.78 1.02 10.07
N ARG A 60 8.63 0.91 11.10
CA ARG A 60 8.35 1.59 12.36
C ARG A 60 8.13 3.09 12.14
N GLU A 61 9.01 3.70 11.36
CA GLU A 61 8.90 5.12 11.05
C GLU A 61 7.65 5.41 10.24
N GLY A 62 7.34 4.53 9.27
CA GLY A 62 6.18 4.72 8.41
C GLY A 62 4.87 4.71 9.17
N LYS A 63 4.82 3.98 10.29
CA LYS A 63 3.58 3.92 11.08
C LYS A 63 3.17 5.26 11.63
N LEU A 64 4.14 6.15 11.85
CA LEU A 64 3.85 7.50 12.32
C LEU A 64 3.11 8.33 11.26
N PHE A 65 3.19 7.93 10.01
CA PHE A 65 2.61 8.65 8.88
C PHE A 65 1.61 7.80 8.12
N ALA A 66 1.03 6.78 8.77
CA ALA A 66 0.21 5.78 8.09
C ALA A 66 -0.93 6.38 7.31
N ASP A 67 -1.66 7.35 7.90
CA ASP A 67 -2.81 7.94 7.24
C ASP A 67 -2.40 8.71 5.99
N GLY A 68 -1.32 9.48 6.08
CA GLY A 68 -0.84 10.24 4.93
C GLY A 68 -0.33 9.34 3.82
N ILE A 69 0.39 8.26 4.20
CA ILE A 69 0.90 7.31 3.22
C ILE A 69 -0.27 6.61 2.52
N ALA A 70 -1.25 6.15 3.29
CA ALA A 70 -2.41 5.48 2.71
C ALA A 70 -3.14 6.40 1.73
N ALA A 71 -3.32 7.66 2.10
CA ALA A 71 -4.00 8.62 1.24
C ALA A 71 -3.26 8.80 -0.09
N ASP A 72 -1.93 8.81 -0.06
CA ASP A 72 -1.15 8.92 -1.28
C ASP A 72 -1.26 7.69 -2.17
N LEU A 73 -1.58 6.53 -1.61
CA LEU A 73 -1.75 5.32 -2.38
C LEU A 73 -3.17 5.18 -2.94
N PHE A 74 -4.09 6.01 -2.51
CA PHE A 74 -5.48 5.98 -3.00
C PHE A 74 -5.53 6.27 -4.50
N LEU A 75 -6.51 5.69 -5.17
CA LEU A 75 -6.72 5.89 -6.61
C LEU A 75 -7.93 6.76 -6.91
#